data_60e8272f8eecf26cc362842e542343ad
#
_entry.id   60e8272f8eecf26cc362842e542343ad
#
_cell.length_a   1.000
_cell.length_b   1.000
_cell.length_c   1.000
_cell.angle_alpha   90.00
_cell.angle_beta   90.00
_cell.angle_gamma   90.00
#
_symmetry.space_group_name_H-M   'P 1'
#
loop_
_entity.id
_entity.type
_entity.pdbx_description
1 polymer ?
#
loop_
_entity_poly.entity_id
_entity_poly.type
_entity_poly.pdbx_seq_one_letter_code
_entity_poly.pdbx_strand_id
1 'polypeptide(L)'
;MLASELIKTYEEFCPQELSMEGDVVGLQIGSLDKEIQKVMVTLDVRENTVAEAIEKGVDLIIAKHAPIFRPVKDLVSSPDRDILLDLVKHDIAVYVSHTNIDVVNDGLNDWFCDLLDIKDTTYLTQTSENHGIGRVGDIVPQTIEELALKVKAVFGLDSVRLVRYDHDNPLVSRVAICGGSGQGFYKDALKKGAQVFITGDVYYHIGQEMITNGLLAIDPGHHIEALFIAKIAEKLEAWKREHNWNVTILESQSSTNPFDHL
;
A
#
# COMPACT_ATOMS: atom_id res chain seq x y z
N MET A 1 -4.69 12.17 -23.99
CA MET A 1 -4.47 13.22 -22.98
C MET A 1 -3.02 13.20 -22.56
N LEU A 2 -2.47 14.28 -21.99
CA LEU A 2 -1.12 14.27 -21.43
C LEU A 2 -1.06 13.50 -20.10
N ALA A 3 0.00 12.73 -19.88
CA ALA A 3 0.22 12.04 -18.61
C ALA A 3 0.30 13.04 -17.43
N SER A 4 0.89 14.21 -17.66
CA SER A 4 0.98 15.29 -16.67
C SER A 4 -0.37 15.82 -16.19
N GLU A 5 -1.41 15.81 -17.02
CA GLU A 5 -2.75 16.23 -16.61
C GLU A 5 -3.35 15.24 -15.61
N LEU A 6 -3.21 13.93 -15.88
CA LEU A 6 -3.68 12.88 -14.97
C LEU A 6 -2.90 12.90 -13.65
N ILE A 7 -1.58 12.99 -13.72
CA ILE A 7 -0.74 13.00 -12.52
C ILE A 7 -0.97 14.25 -11.68
N LYS A 8 -1.22 15.40 -12.29
CA LYS A 8 -1.59 16.62 -11.54
C LYS A 8 -2.84 16.39 -10.69
N THR A 9 -3.90 15.81 -11.25
CA THR A 9 -5.12 15.48 -10.50
C THR A 9 -4.84 14.45 -9.41
N TYR A 10 -3.98 13.46 -9.69
CA TYR A 10 -3.54 12.50 -8.69
C TYR A 10 -2.82 13.19 -7.52
N GLU A 11 -1.90 14.12 -7.80
CA GLU A 11 -1.14 14.86 -6.79
C GLU A 11 -1.99 15.88 -6.01
N GLU A 12 -3.10 16.38 -6.57
CA GLU A 12 -4.09 17.16 -5.83
C GLU A 12 -4.77 16.32 -4.73
N PHE A 13 -4.93 15.02 -4.95
CA PHE A 13 -5.42 14.08 -3.94
C PHE A 13 -4.29 13.58 -3.03
N CYS A 14 -3.18 13.15 -3.59
CA CYS A 14 -2.08 12.51 -2.87
C CYS A 14 -0.74 13.18 -3.21
N PRO A 15 -0.45 14.36 -2.62
CA PRO A 15 0.78 15.11 -2.86
C PRO A 15 2.03 14.31 -2.49
N GLN A 16 3.12 14.52 -3.23
CA GLN A 16 4.42 13.88 -2.94
C GLN A 16 4.99 14.30 -1.59
N GLU A 17 4.72 15.53 -1.16
CA GLU A 17 5.20 16.11 0.09
C GLU A 17 4.68 15.39 1.34
N LEU A 18 3.63 14.58 1.20
CA LEU A 18 3.12 13.74 2.29
C LEU A 18 3.96 12.49 2.53
N SER A 19 4.91 12.17 1.65
CA SER A 19 5.78 11.01 1.82
C SER A 19 6.64 11.14 3.09
N MET A 20 6.97 9.98 3.67
CA MET A 20 7.86 9.91 4.82
C MET A 20 9.27 10.37 4.43
N GLU A 21 10.02 10.89 5.40
CA GLU A 21 11.39 11.36 5.18
C GLU A 21 12.28 10.25 4.60
N GLY A 22 12.96 10.55 3.51
CA GLY A 22 13.86 9.62 2.80
C GLY A 22 13.16 8.62 1.89
N ASP A 23 11.84 8.74 1.71
CA ASP A 23 11.08 7.91 0.79
C ASP A 23 11.27 8.32 -0.68
N VAL A 24 10.86 7.44 -1.60
CA VAL A 24 10.99 7.62 -3.05
C VAL A 24 9.61 7.57 -3.68
N VAL A 25 9.11 8.73 -4.13
CA VAL A 25 7.81 8.90 -4.78
C VAL A 25 7.93 9.73 -6.06
N GLY A 26 6.88 9.78 -6.85
CA GLY A 26 6.81 10.55 -8.08
C GLY A 26 7.30 9.79 -9.31
N LEU A 27 7.62 10.51 -10.38
CA LEU A 27 8.07 9.91 -11.63
C LEU A 27 9.46 9.29 -11.47
N GLN A 28 9.58 7.99 -11.77
CA GLN A 28 10.86 7.29 -11.71
C GLN A 28 11.40 6.89 -13.09
N ILE A 29 10.54 6.63 -14.05
CA ILE A 29 10.90 6.16 -15.38
C ILE A 29 10.06 6.91 -16.41
N GLY A 30 10.65 7.28 -17.53
CA GLY A 30 9.97 7.90 -18.66
C GLY A 30 9.72 9.40 -18.48
N SER A 31 8.65 9.91 -19.08
CA SER A 31 8.25 11.31 -19.06
C SER A 31 6.75 11.44 -18.87
N LEU A 32 6.32 12.49 -18.17
CA LEU A 32 4.92 12.89 -18.09
C LEU A 32 4.50 13.84 -19.22
N ASP A 33 5.47 14.36 -19.99
CA ASP A 33 5.21 15.17 -21.19
C ASP A 33 5.02 14.28 -22.43
N LYS A 34 4.01 13.40 -22.31
CA LYS A 34 3.63 12.48 -23.40
C LYS A 34 2.11 12.26 -23.40
N GLU A 35 1.56 11.97 -24.57
CA GLU A 35 0.17 11.53 -24.70
C GLU A 35 0.04 10.07 -24.24
N ILE A 36 -1.03 9.81 -23.47
CA ILE A 36 -1.36 8.48 -22.96
C ILE A 36 -2.78 8.08 -23.36
N GLN A 37 -2.98 6.78 -23.58
CA GLN A 37 -4.27 6.15 -23.85
C GLN A 37 -4.60 5.08 -22.81
N LYS A 38 -3.59 4.46 -22.19
CA LYS A 38 -3.78 3.39 -21.21
C LYS A 38 -2.92 3.61 -19.98
N VAL A 39 -3.54 3.55 -18.82
CA VAL A 39 -2.89 3.62 -17.51
C VAL A 39 -3.14 2.31 -16.78
N MET A 40 -2.11 1.72 -16.20
CA MET A 40 -2.22 0.54 -15.35
C MET A 40 -1.84 0.86 -13.91
N VAL A 41 -2.67 0.43 -12.97
CA VAL A 41 -2.36 0.49 -11.53
C VAL A 41 -1.83 -0.86 -11.08
N THR A 42 -0.72 -0.86 -10.34
CA THR A 42 -0.10 -2.08 -9.80
C THR A 42 0.46 -1.85 -8.40
N LEU A 43 0.64 -2.93 -7.63
CA LEU A 43 1.36 -2.86 -6.36
C LEU A 43 2.86 -2.71 -6.60
N ASP A 44 3.44 -3.63 -7.34
CA ASP A 44 4.87 -3.71 -7.62
C ASP A 44 5.16 -3.63 -9.12
N VAL A 45 6.35 -3.12 -9.46
CA VAL A 45 6.90 -3.16 -10.82
C VAL A 45 7.89 -4.31 -10.90
N ARG A 46 7.44 -5.46 -11.40
CA ARG A 46 8.20 -6.71 -11.52
C ARG A 46 8.12 -7.25 -12.94
N GLU A 47 8.88 -8.28 -13.23
CA GLU A 47 8.93 -8.91 -14.56
C GLU A 47 7.53 -9.22 -15.11
N ASN A 48 6.67 -9.86 -14.30
CA ASN A 48 5.31 -10.24 -14.70
C ASN A 48 4.39 -9.03 -14.92
N THR A 49 4.43 -8.01 -14.08
CA THR A 49 3.62 -6.79 -14.24
C THR A 49 4.10 -5.93 -15.41
N VAL A 50 5.39 -5.90 -15.69
CA VAL A 50 5.95 -5.21 -16.86
C VAL A 50 5.60 -5.96 -18.16
N ALA A 51 5.67 -7.29 -18.17
CA ALA A 51 5.22 -8.10 -19.31
C ALA A 51 3.73 -7.86 -19.60
N GLU A 52 2.89 -7.83 -18.56
CA GLU A 52 1.46 -7.49 -18.67
C GLU A 52 1.25 -6.09 -19.26
N ALA A 53 2.01 -5.09 -18.78
CA ALA A 53 1.91 -3.72 -19.27
C ALA A 53 2.29 -3.62 -20.76
N ILE A 54 3.35 -4.30 -21.19
CA ILE A 54 3.79 -4.37 -22.58
C ILE A 54 2.74 -5.03 -23.45
N GLU A 55 2.22 -6.20 -23.06
CA GLU A 55 1.20 -6.94 -23.79
C GLU A 55 -0.07 -6.11 -24.00
N LYS A 56 -0.49 -5.36 -22.96
CA LYS A 56 -1.70 -4.52 -23.02
C LYS A 56 -1.45 -3.16 -23.68
N GLY A 57 -0.20 -2.81 -23.99
CA GLY A 57 0.17 -1.53 -24.60
C GLY A 57 -0.11 -0.36 -23.66
N VAL A 58 0.36 -0.47 -22.39
CA VAL A 58 0.24 0.55 -21.35
C VAL A 58 1.23 1.68 -21.61
N ASP A 59 0.80 2.93 -21.42
CA ASP A 59 1.64 4.12 -21.55
C ASP A 59 2.21 4.62 -20.21
N LEU A 60 1.43 4.43 -19.13
CA LEU A 60 1.77 4.89 -17.78
C LEU A 60 1.39 3.82 -16.77
N ILE A 61 2.32 3.48 -15.89
CA ILE A 61 2.08 2.68 -14.69
C ILE A 61 2.03 3.61 -13.48
N ILE A 62 1.00 3.47 -12.64
CA ILE A 62 0.96 4.02 -11.28
C ILE A 62 1.19 2.86 -10.32
N ALA A 63 2.32 2.88 -9.62
CA ALA A 63 2.74 1.81 -8.73
C ALA A 63 2.77 2.28 -7.26
N LYS A 64 2.46 1.36 -6.34
CA LYS A 64 2.67 1.61 -4.91
C LYS A 64 4.16 1.56 -4.58
N HIS A 65 4.86 0.49 -5.01
CA HIS A 65 6.25 0.27 -4.67
C HIS A 65 7.20 0.75 -5.77
N ALA A 66 8.26 1.41 -5.34
CA ALA A 66 9.28 1.98 -6.21
C ALA A 66 10.15 0.89 -6.86
N PRO A 67 10.22 0.81 -8.20
CA PRO A 67 11.19 -0.06 -8.88
C PRO A 67 12.64 0.38 -8.65
N ILE A 68 12.86 1.69 -8.41
CA ILE A 68 14.17 2.26 -8.13
C ILE A 68 14.14 2.86 -6.72
N PHE A 69 14.35 2.01 -5.69
CA PHE A 69 14.43 2.46 -4.30
C PHE A 69 15.82 2.97 -3.93
N ARG A 70 16.87 2.43 -4.58
CA ARG A 70 18.26 2.85 -4.41
C ARG A 70 18.82 3.30 -5.75
N PRO A 71 19.77 4.28 -5.77
CA PRO A 71 20.38 4.75 -7.01
C PRO A 71 20.93 3.62 -7.87
N VAL A 72 20.55 3.61 -9.14
CA VAL A 72 21.04 2.67 -10.15
C VAL A 72 22.39 3.18 -10.67
N LYS A 73 23.42 2.34 -10.67
CA LYS A 73 24.77 2.72 -11.10
C LYS A 73 25.06 2.43 -12.57
N ASP A 74 24.34 1.47 -13.13
CA ASP A 74 24.47 1.05 -14.53
C ASP A 74 23.16 0.44 -15.03
N LEU A 75 23.05 0.26 -16.35
CA LEU A 75 21.96 -0.41 -17.02
C LEU A 75 22.45 -1.62 -17.83
N VAL A 76 23.44 -2.34 -17.29
CA VAL A 76 23.88 -3.60 -17.86
C VAL A 76 22.81 -4.67 -17.62
N SER A 77 22.50 -5.45 -18.67
CA SER A 77 21.49 -6.51 -18.62
C SER A 77 21.68 -7.45 -17.43
N SER A 78 20.64 -7.57 -16.63
CA SER A 78 20.51 -8.47 -15.50
C SER A 78 19.03 -8.55 -15.14
N PRO A 79 18.55 -9.55 -14.39
CA PRO A 79 17.12 -9.68 -14.07
C PRO A 79 16.50 -8.38 -13.51
N ASP A 80 17.19 -7.67 -12.62
CA ASP A 80 16.69 -6.42 -12.03
C ASP A 80 16.76 -5.23 -13.02
N ARG A 81 17.73 -5.23 -13.95
CA ARG A 81 17.93 -4.14 -14.91
C ARG A 81 17.06 -4.31 -16.16
N ASP A 82 16.78 -5.54 -16.54
CA ASP A 82 15.95 -5.83 -17.72
C ASP A 82 14.54 -5.30 -17.54
N ILE A 83 13.99 -5.33 -16.33
CA ILE A 83 12.72 -4.66 -15.98
C ILE A 83 12.75 -3.18 -16.36
N LEU A 84 13.79 -2.45 -15.96
CA LEU A 84 13.93 -1.02 -16.25
C LEU A 84 14.17 -0.77 -17.73
N LEU A 85 15.02 -1.61 -18.37
CA LEU A 85 15.32 -1.52 -19.79
C LEU A 85 14.09 -1.78 -20.65
N ASP A 86 13.23 -2.71 -20.28
CA ASP A 86 12.00 -3.02 -21.01
C ASP A 86 10.99 -1.89 -20.90
N LEU A 87 10.83 -1.27 -19.74
CA LEU A 87 9.98 -0.08 -19.58
C LEU A 87 10.46 1.06 -20.50
N VAL A 88 11.77 1.33 -20.53
CA VAL A 88 12.35 2.36 -21.40
C VAL A 88 12.20 2.03 -22.88
N LYS A 89 12.46 0.77 -23.31
CA LYS A 89 12.30 0.33 -24.71
C LYS A 89 10.87 0.47 -25.22
N HIS A 90 9.87 0.26 -24.33
CA HIS A 90 8.46 0.33 -24.71
C HIS A 90 7.83 1.68 -24.40
N ASP A 91 8.64 2.66 -24.01
CA ASP A 91 8.20 4.02 -23.65
C ASP A 91 7.08 4.02 -22.59
N ILE A 92 7.19 3.14 -21.58
CA ILE A 92 6.25 3.06 -20.46
C ILE A 92 6.77 3.94 -19.31
N ALA A 93 6.01 4.97 -18.95
CA ALA A 93 6.33 5.79 -17.79
C ALA A 93 5.90 5.08 -16.49
N VAL A 94 6.65 5.30 -15.39
CA VAL A 94 6.30 4.78 -14.06
C VAL A 94 6.28 5.90 -13.06
N TYR A 95 5.10 6.12 -12.47
CA TYR A 95 4.86 7.04 -11.37
C TYR A 95 4.61 6.24 -10.08
N VAL A 96 5.26 6.64 -8.99
CA VAL A 96 5.22 5.94 -7.70
C VAL A 96 4.48 6.77 -6.66
N SER A 97 3.55 6.12 -5.95
CA SER A 97 2.86 6.66 -4.79
C SER A 97 3.04 5.67 -3.63
N HIS A 98 4.07 5.89 -2.82
CA HIS A 98 4.50 4.95 -1.78
C HIS A 98 3.94 5.35 -0.41
N THR A 99 4.73 5.95 0.48
CA THR A 99 4.22 6.32 1.82
C THR A 99 3.28 7.51 1.82
N ASN A 100 3.27 8.35 0.79
CA ASN A 100 2.29 9.44 0.67
C ASN A 100 0.85 8.92 0.65
N ILE A 101 0.57 7.76 0.00
CA ILE A 101 -0.77 7.15 0.00
C ILE A 101 -1.13 6.52 1.34
N ASP A 102 -0.14 6.20 2.18
CA ASP A 102 -0.36 5.71 3.55
C ASP A 102 -0.67 6.85 4.52
N VAL A 103 -0.24 8.07 4.19
CA VAL A 103 -0.34 9.27 5.03
C VAL A 103 -1.58 10.09 4.69
N VAL A 104 -1.93 10.21 3.41
CA VAL A 104 -3.05 11.03 2.95
C VAL A 104 -4.37 10.59 3.56
N ASN A 105 -5.27 11.55 3.80
CA ASN A 105 -6.64 11.26 4.21
C ASN A 105 -7.42 10.65 3.03
N ASP A 106 -8.33 9.71 3.32
CA ASP A 106 -8.98 8.87 2.32
C ASP A 106 -7.97 8.09 1.47
N GLY A 107 -6.85 7.71 2.10
CA GLY A 107 -5.80 6.87 1.56
C GLY A 107 -5.84 5.44 2.08
N LEU A 108 -4.75 4.69 1.86
CA LEU A 108 -4.71 3.24 2.06
C LEU A 108 -5.10 2.80 3.48
N ASN A 109 -4.62 3.50 4.52
CA ASN A 109 -4.96 3.16 5.90
C ASN A 109 -6.41 3.46 6.27
N ASP A 110 -7.04 4.47 5.66
CA ASP A 110 -8.47 4.73 5.83
C ASP A 110 -9.29 3.63 5.14
N TRP A 111 -8.92 3.21 3.94
CA TRP A 111 -9.59 2.10 3.24
C TRP A 111 -9.51 0.77 3.99
N PHE A 112 -8.40 0.50 4.67
CA PHE A 112 -8.29 -0.65 5.58
C PHE A 112 -9.28 -0.53 6.74
N CYS A 113 -9.40 0.66 7.34
CA CYS A 113 -10.36 0.90 8.42
C CYS A 113 -11.79 0.68 7.96
N ASP A 114 -12.16 1.17 6.78
CA ASP A 114 -13.50 0.98 6.21
C ASP A 114 -13.83 -0.50 6.01
N LEU A 115 -12.89 -1.27 5.44
CA LEU A 115 -13.08 -2.71 5.21
C LEU A 115 -13.18 -3.52 6.51
N LEU A 116 -12.51 -3.09 7.56
CA LEU A 116 -12.47 -3.78 8.84
C LEU A 116 -13.50 -3.23 9.85
N ASP A 117 -14.33 -2.22 9.46
CA ASP A 117 -15.26 -1.51 10.33
C ASP A 117 -14.60 -0.90 11.57
N ILE A 118 -13.39 -0.37 11.41
CA ILE A 118 -12.71 0.40 12.46
C ILE A 118 -13.27 1.82 12.41
N LYS A 119 -13.89 2.28 13.51
CA LYS A 119 -14.58 3.56 13.62
C LYS A 119 -13.84 4.53 14.53
N ASP A 120 -14.26 5.79 14.52
CA ASP A 120 -13.73 6.87 15.37
C ASP A 120 -12.19 6.95 15.29
N THR A 121 -11.69 6.87 14.05
CA THR A 121 -10.26 6.76 13.77
C THR A 121 -9.51 8.07 14.02
N THR A 122 -8.29 7.92 14.49
CA THR A 122 -7.28 8.98 14.59
C THR A 122 -5.97 8.47 13.99
N TYR A 123 -5.04 9.36 13.68
CA TYR A 123 -3.71 8.96 13.18
C TYR A 123 -2.96 8.13 14.22
N LEU A 124 -2.34 7.04 13.78
CA LEU A 124 -1.42 6.25 14.61
C LEU A 124 -0.20 7.09 14.99
N THR A 125 0.47 7.64 13.99
CA THR A 125 1.57 8.58 14.15
C THR A 125 1.32 9.80 13.30
N GLN A 126 1.27 10.98 13.94
CA GLN A 126 1.05 12.24 13.22
C GLN A 126 2.34 12.66 12.50
N THR A 127 2.23 13.03 11.21
CA THR A 127 3.35 13.48 10.37
C THR A 127 3.33 14.98 10.11
N SER A 128 2.13 15.59 10.11
CA SER A 128 1.92 17.03 10.00
C SER A 128 0.66 17.45 10.75
N GLU A 129 0.27 18.71 10.69
CA GLU A 129 -0.92 19.23 11.41
C GLU A 129 -2.19 18.43 11.07
N ASN A 130 -2.37 18.06 9.80
CA ASN A 130 -3.61 17.47 9.29
C ASN A 130 -3.41 16.07 8.67
N HIS A 131 -2.24 15.45 8.84
CA HIS A 131 -1.93 14.15 8.26
C HIS A 131 -1.13 13.27 9.22
N GLY A 132 -1.21 11.96 9.01
CA GLY A 132 -0.47 10.99 9.78
C GLY A 132 -0.54 9.59 9.17
N ILE A 133 0.48 8.79 9.45
CA ILE A 133 0.57 7.41 8.98
C ILE A 133 -0.16 6.46 9.92
N GLY A 134 -0.81 5.43 9.34
CA GLY A 134 -1.60 4.47 10.10
C GLY A 134 -2.84 5.07 10.75
N ARG A 135 -3.68 4.24 11.32
CA ARG A 135 -4.90 4.64 12.03
C ARG A 135 -5.06 3.87 13.34
N VAL A 136 -5.73 4.49 14.30
CA VAL A 136 -6.18 3.85 15.54
C VAL A 136 -7.65 4.19 15.73
N GLY A 137 -8.47 3.19 15.99
CA GLY A 137 -9.91 3.36 16.18
C GLY A 137 -10.53 2.21 16.94
N ASP A 138 -11.85 2.24 17.05
CA ASP A 138 -12.61 1.31 17.84
C ASP A 138 -13.40 0.33 16.95
N ILE A 139 -13.53 -0.90 17.41
CA ILE A 139 -14.35 -1.96 16.79
C ILE A 139 -15.37 -2.48 17.78
N VAL A 140 -16.41 -3.15 17.28
CA VAL A 140 -17.28 -3.96 18.14
C VAL A 140 -16.42 -4.99 18.87
N PRO A 141 -16.51 -5.10 20.22
CA PRO A 141 -15.70 -6.04 20.98
C PRO A 141 -15.83 -7.46 20.46
N GLN A 142 -14.70 -8.08 20.13
CA GLN A 142 -14.59 -9.45 19.65
C GLN A 142 -13.26 -10.04 20.08
N THR A 143 -13.11 -11.36 20.00
CA THR A 143 -11.84 -11.99 20.32
C THR A 143 -10.79 -11.68 19.26
N ILE A 144 -9.49 -11.76 19.62
CA ILE A 144 -8.42 -11.58 18.64
C ILE A 144 -8.48 -12.60 17.50
N GLU A 145 -8.95 -13.83 17.77
CA GLU A 145 -9.14 -14.85 16.72
C GLU A 145 -10.25 -14.48 15.75
N GLU A 146 -11.40 -13.99 16.25
CA GLU A 146 -12.50 -13.50 15.41
C GLU A 146 -12.04 -12.34 14.53
N LEU A 147 -11.28 -11.38 15.09
CA LEU A 147 -10.72 -10.28 14.34
C LEU A 147 -9.71 -10.79 13.28
N ALA A 148 -8.85 -11.72 13.63
CA ALA A 148 -7.90 -12.33 12.69
C ALA A 148 -8.59 -13.07 11.55
N LEU A 149 -9.67 -13.80 11.84
CA LEU A 149 -10.49 -14.46 10.81
C LEU A 149 -11.20 -13.43 9.93
N LYS A 150 -11.67 -12.32 10.48
CA LYS A 150 -12.22 -11.20 9.71
C LYS A 150 -11.17 -10.61 8.78
N VAL A 151 -9.97 -10.31 9.28
CA VAL A 151 -8.83 -9.83 8.47
C VAL A 151 -8.53 -10.80 7.34
N LYS A 152 -8.39 -12.08 7.67
CA LYS A 152 -8.15 -13.15 6.68
C LYS A 152 -9.20 -13.16 5.57
N ALA A 153 -10.49 -13.09 5.94
CA ALA A 153 -11.61 -13.14 4.99
C ALA A 153 -11.68 -11.90 4.12
N VAL A 154 -11.53 -10.70 4.72
CA VAL A 154 -11.63 -9.40 4.02
C VAL A 154 -10.55 -9.25 2.94
N PHE A 155 -9.33 -9.70 3.24
CA PHE A 155 -8.20 -9.61 2.30
C PHE A 155 -8.00 -10.89 1.47
N GLY A 156 -8.87 -11.91 1.60
CA GLY A 156 -8.78 -13.15 0.82
C GLY A 156 -7.49 -13.94 1.06
N LEU A 157 -6.99 -13.95 2.31
CA LEU A 157 -5.69 -14.55 2.65
C LEU A 157 -5.83 -16.03 2.97
N ASP A 158 -4.79 -16.82 2.66
CA ASP A 158 -4.71 -18.24 3.05
C ASP A 158 -4.41 -18.39 4.55
N SER A 159 -3.65 -17.45 5.11
CA SER A 159 -3.28 -17.46 6.54
C SER A 159 -3.01 -16.04 7.06
N VAL A 160 -3.01 -15.89 8.39
CA VAL A 160 -2.51 -14.73 9.11
C VAL A 160 -1.66 -15.19 10.28
N ARG A 161 -0.64 -14.42 10.67
CA ARG A 161 0.14 -14.70 11.88
C ARG A 161 -0.43 -13.92 13.05
N LEU A 162 -0.50 -14.56 14.24
CA LEU A 162 -0.87 -13.91 15.49
C LEU A 162 0.34 -13.77 16.41
N VAL A 163 0.48 -12.58 16.98
CA VAL A 163 1.46 -12.28 18.03
C VAL A 163 0.71 -12.21 19.35
N ARG A 164 0.84 -13.27 20.17
CA ARG A 164 0.13 -13.43 21.45
C ARG A 164 0.87 -14.43 22.35
N TYR A 165 0.57 -14.44 23.66
CA TYR A 165 1.04 -15.48 24.57
C TYR A 165 0.09 -16.69 24.59
N ASP A 166 0.65 -17.88 24.74
CA ASP A 166 0.01 -19.16 25.14
C ASP A 166 -1.40 -19.37 24.58
N HIS A 167 -1.65 -19.00 23.31
CA HIS A 167 -2.96 -19.08 22.69
C HIS A 167 -4.06 -18.24 23.39
N ASP A 168 -3.68 -17.23 24.16
CA ASP A 168 -4.64 -16.28 24.72
C ASP A 168 -5.56 -15.71 23.64
N ASN A 169 -6.85 -15.66 23.96
CA ASN A 169 -7.86 -15.18 23.03
C ASN A 169 -8.75 -14.10 23.69
N PRO A 170 -8.15 -12.96 24.10
CA PRO A 170 -8.88 -11.91 24.78
C PRO A 170 -9.82 -11.16 23.86
N LEU A 171 -10.83 -10.52 24.47
CA LEU A 171 -11.66 -9.53 23.77
C LEU A 171 -10.83 -8.26 23.52
N VAL A 172 -10.95 -7.75 22.31
CA VAL A 172 -10.33 -6.51 21.87
C VAL A 172 -11.39 -5.58 21.27
N SER A 173 -11.24 -4.29 21.51
CA SER A 173 -12.17 -3.27 21.04
C SER A 173 -11.48 -2.04 20.46
N ARG A 174 -10.15 -1.88 20.68
CA ARG A 174 -9.37 -0.78 20.17
C ARG A 174 -8.18 -1.30 19.35
N VAL A 175 -8.14 -0.91 18.08
CA VAL A 175 -7.24 -1.48 17.06
C VAL A 175 -6.39 -0.38 16.45
N ALA A 176 -5.10 -0.64 16.28
CA ALA A 176 -4.23 0.12 15.40
C ALA A 176 -4.03 -0.65 14.10
N ILE A 177 -3.89 0.07 12.98
CA ILE A 177 -3.53 -0.51 11.68
C ILE A 177 -2.53 0.37 10.95
N CYS A 178 -1.54 -0.27 10.34
CA CYS A 178 -0.62 0.36 9.40
C CYS A 178 -0.24 -0.68 8.35
N GLY A 179 -0.54 -0.43 7.08
CA GLY A 179 -0.17 -1.32 5.97
C GLY A 179 1.33 -1.49 5.84
N GLY A 180 1.74 -2.45 5.00
CA GLY A 180 3.14 -2.76 4.75
C GLY A 180 3.92 -3.16 6.00
N SER A 181 5.17 -2.73 6.09
CA SER A 181 6.08 -3.00 7.22
C SER A 181 5.94 -1.98 8.36
N GLY A 182 4.72 -1.75 8.86
CA GLY A 182 4.43 -0.75 9.88
C GLY A 182 4.87 -1.11 11.31
N GLN A 183 5.53 -2.24 11.52
CA GLN A 183 5.90 -2.74 12.85
C GLN A 183 6.67 -1.73 13.72
N GLY A 184 7.42 -0.81 13.13
CA GLY A 184 8.15 0.24 13.85
C GLY A 184 7.26 1.19 14.66
N PHE A 185 5.98 1.30 14.30
CA PHE A 185 5.00 2.16 14.97
C PHE A 185 4.31 1.50 16.18
N TYR A 186 4.71 0.29 16.60
CA TYR A 186 4.04 -0.41 17.70
C TYR A 186 4.02 0.38 19.02
N LYS A 187 5.06 1.19 19.29
CA LYS A 187 5.10 2.04 20.48
C LYS A 187 4.07 3.16 20.44
N ASP A 188 3.75 3.67 19.25
CA ASP A 188 2.71 4.67 19.09
C ASP A 188 1.32 4.03 19.18
N ALA A 189 1.15 2.79 18.72
CA ALA A 189 -0.06 2.01 18.97
C ALA A 189 -0.32 1.84 20.47
N LEU A 190 0.69 1.48 21.26
CA LEU A 190 0.59 1.40 22.72
C LEU A 190 0.20 2.74 23.35
N LYS A 191 0.85 3.85 22.97
CA LYS A 191 0.54 5.20 23.49
C LYS A 191 -0.90 5.62 23.17
N LYS A 192 -1.46 5.17 22.04
CA LYS A 192 -2.84 5.43 21.62
C LYS A 192 -3.85 4.46 22.28
N GLY A 193 -3.38 3.54 23.12
CA GLY A 193 -4.23 2.59 23.85
C GLY A 193 -4.73 1.43 22.99
N ALA A 194 -4.09 1.14 21.86
CA ALA A 194 -4.43 -0.02 21.05
C ALA A 194 -4.14 -1.32 21.83
N GLN A 195 -5.07 -2.26 21.74
CA GLN A 195 -4.94 -3.61 22.31
C GLN A 195 -4.34 -4.58 21.30
N VAL A 196 -4.58 -4.31 20.01
CA VAL A 196 -4.05 -5.11 18.89
C VAL A 196 -3.55 -4.18 17.79
N PHE A 197 -2.45 -4.58 17.15
CA PHE A 197 -1.87 -3.86 16.01
C PHE A 197 -1.90 -4.76 14.77
N ILE A 198 -2.53 -4.29 13.70
CA ILE A 198 -2.59 -4.97 12.40
C ILE A 198 -1.51 -4.35 11.51
N THR A 199 -0.50 -5.14 11.13
CA THR A 199 0.60 -4.70 10.26
C THR A 199 1.35 -5.91 9.70
N GLY A 200 1.94 -5.77 8.50
CA GLY A 200 2.76 -6.82 7.90
C GLY A 200 4.20 -6.84 8.40
N ASP A 201 4.93 -7.88 7.97
CA ASP A 201 6.38 -8.05 8.18
C ASP A 201 6.83 -7.97 9.65
N VAL A 202 6.05 -8.48 10.58
CA VAL A 202 6.42 -8.46 12.00
C VAL A 202 7.62 -9.38 12.24
N TYR A 203 8.77 -8.79 12.58
CA TYR A 203 9.99 -9.51 12.91
C TYR A 203 9.89 -10.17 14.28
N TYR A 204 10.58 -11.32 14.43
CA TYR A 204 10.55 -12.13 15.64
C TYR A 204 10.75 -11.32 16.92
N HIS A 205 11.83 -10.52 16.99
CA HIS A 205 12.13 -9.74 18.19
C HIS A 205 11.12 -8.62 18.45
N ILE A 206 10.59 -7.98 17.39
CA ILE A 206 9.56 -6.96 17.54
C ILE A 206 8.25 -7.59 18.05
N GLY A 207 7.89 -8.79 17.57
CA GLY A 207 6.75 -9.53 18.11
C GLY A 207 6.92 -9.84 19.60
N GLN A 208 8.13 -10.21 20.04
CA GLN A 208 8.46 -10.42 21.45
C GLN A 208 8.32 -9.11 22.27
N GLU A 209 8.80 -7.99 21.73
CA GLU A 209 8.65 -6.68 22.39
C GLU A 209 7.18 -6.27 22.50
N MET A 210 6.38 -6.45 21.43
CA MET A 210 4.94 -6.18 21.44
C MET A 210 4.25 -6.93 22.58
N ILE A 211 4.42 -8.25 22.66
CA ILE A 211 3.81 -9.08 23.70
C ILE A 211 4.26 -8.65 25.09
N THR A 212 5.56 -8.43 25.29
CA THR A 212 6.12 -8.00 26.58
C THR A 212 5.50 -6.70 27.08
N ASN A 213 5.10 -5.83 26.16
CA ASN A 213 4.45 -4.55 26.47
C ASN A 213 2.91 -4.64 26.46
N GLY A 214 2.34 -5.83 26.34
CA GLY A 214 0.89 -6.05 26.39
C GLY A 214 0.15 -5.70 25.08
N LEU A 215 0.85 -5.58 23.95
CA LEU A 215 0.26 -5.36 22.64
C LEU A 215 0.19 -6.68 21.87
N LEU A 216 -1.00 -7.08 21.48
CA LEU A 216 -1.21 -8.17 20.55
C LEU A 216 -0.97 -7.70 19.12
N ALA A 217 -0.70 -8.60 18.16
CA ALA A 217 -0.68 -8.22 16.77
C ALA A 217 -1.29 -9.29 15.85
N ILE A 218 -1.80 -8.81 14.72
CA ILE A 218 -2.22 -9.62 13.59
C ILE A 218 -1.33 -9.21 12.42
N ASP A 219 -0.59 -10.16 11.86
CA ASP A 219 0.24 -9.95 10.70
C ASP A 219 -0.41 -10.65 9.48
N PRO A 220 -1.10 -9.88 8.63
CA PRO A 220 -1.74 -10.39 7.43
C PRO A 220 -0.78 -10.49 6.23
N GLY A 221 0.50 -10.14 6.43
CA GLY A 221 1.49 -9.96 5.37
C GLY A 221 1.42 -8.58 4.71
N HIS A 222 2.50 -8.24 4.04
CA HIS A 222 2.67 -6.96 3.34
C HIS A 222 1.66 -6.80 2.19
N HIS A 223 1.34 -7.92 1.53
CA HIS A 223 0.56 -7.93 0.29
C HIS A 223 -0.91 -7.47 0.44
N ILE A 224 -1.43 -7.24 1.65
CA ILE A 224 -2.73 -6.58 1.83
C ILE A 224 -2.78 -5.19 1.17
N GLU A 225 -1.64 -4.57 0.94
CA GLU A 225 -1.51 -3.31 0.20
C GLU A 225 -1.94 -3.42 -1.27
N ALA A 226 -2.15 -4.62 -1.82
CA ALA A 226 -2.74 -4.82 -3.14
C ALA A 226 -4.13 -4.16 -3.28
N LEU A 227 -4.81 -3.83 -2.17
CA LEU A 227 -6.01 -2.99 -2.15
C LEU A 227 -5.80 -1.65 -2.88
N PHE A 228 -4.57 -1.12 -2.90
CA PHE A 228 -4.15 0.05 -3.66
C PHE A 228 -4.58 -0.03 -5.12
N ILE A 229 -4.46 -1.20 -5.75
CA ILE A 229 -4.74 -1.39 -7.18
C ILE A 229 -6.19 -1.01 -7.47
N ALA A 230 -7.15 -1.66 -6.81
CA ALA A 230 -8.56 -1.43 -7.04
C ALA A 230 -9.00 -0.02 -6.61
N LYS A 231 -8.49 0.47 -5.47
CA LYS A 231 -8.88 1.78 -4.93
C LYS A 231 -8.37 2.95 -5.76
N ILE A 232 -7.15 2.87 -6.27
CA ILE A 232 -6.63 3.91 -7.17
C ILE A 232 -7.31 3.82 -8.54
N ALA A 233 -7.55 2.62 -9.07
CA ALA A 233 -8.31 2.47 -10.31
C ALA A 233 -9.73 3.06 -10.19
N GLU A 234 -10.42 2.85 -9.07
CA GLU A 234 -11.73 3.45 -8.77
C GLU A 234 -11.68 4.98 -8.79
N LYS A 235 -10.68 5.59 -8.13
CA LYS A 235 -10.47 7.04 -8.14
C LYS A 235 -10.18 7.58 -9.55
N LEU A 236 -9.29 6.92 -10.28
CA LEU A 236 -8.96 7.30 -11.66
C LEU A 236 -10.18 7.22 -12.58
N GLU A 237 -11.03 6.20 -12.45
CA GLU A 237 -12.27 6.08 -13.19
C GLU A 237 -13.30 7.17 -12.78
N ALA A 238 -13.31 7.62 -11.54
CA ALA A 238 -14.13 8.75 -11.09
C ALA A 238 -13.65 10.07 -11.73
N TRP A 239 -12.36 10.36 -11.63
CA TRP A 239 -11.78 11.57 -12.26
C TRP A 239 -11.87 11.56 -13.77
N LYS A 240 -11.71 10.40 -14.41
CA LYS A 240 -11.92 10.25 -15.84
C LYS A 240 -13.32 10.70 -16.28
N ARG A 241 -14.36 10.34 -15.52
CA ARG A 241 -15.74 10.79 -15.79
C ARG A 241 -15.90 12.29 -15.56
N GLU A 242 -15.34 12.81 -14.48
CA GLU A 242 -15.42 14.23 -14.10
C GLU A 242 -14.75 15.13 -15.13
N HIS A 243 -13.55 14.76 -15.58
CA HIS A 243 -12.74 15.55 -16.50
C HIS A 243 -12.93 15.16 -17.98
N ASN A 244 -13.81 14.19 -18.28
CA ASN A 244 -14.03 13.65 -19.63
C ASN A 244 -12.74 13.17 -20.32
N TRP A 245 -11.88 12.48 -19.58
CA TRP A 245 -10.64 11.94 -20.13
C TRP A 245 -10.89 10.77 -21.07
N ASN A 246 -10.19 10.77 -22.21
CA ASN A 246 -10.19 9.65 -23.13
C ASN A 246 -8.97 8.73 -22.85
N VAL A 247 -9.04 7.98 -21.75
CA VAL A 247 -8.00 7.06 -21.30
C VAL A 247 -8.65 5.76 -20.78
N THR A 248 -7.98 4.63 -20.96
CA THR A 248 -8.38 3.35 -20.39
C THR A 248 -7.61 3.12 -19.09
N ILE A 249 -8.31 2.84 -18.00
CA ILE A 249 -7.73 2.49 -16.71
C ILE A 249 -7.73 0.96 -16.58
N LEU A 250 -6.59 0.39 -16.22
CA LEU A 250 -6.37 -1.04 -16.07
C LEU A 250 -5.89 -1.34 -14.65
N GLU A 251 -6.45 -2.36 -14.04
CA GLU A 251 -5.91 -2.99 -12.85
C GLU A 251 -4.96 -4.11 -13.29
N SER A 252 -3.75 -4.15 -12.73
CA SER A 252 -2.84 -5.28 -12.94
C SER A 252 -3.46 -6.55 -12.37
N GLN A 253 -3.45 -7.61 -13.16
CA GLN A 253 -3.95 -8.95 -12.79
C GLN A 253 -2.81 -9.86 -12.33
N SER A 254 -1.57 -9.42 -12.47
CA SER A 254 -0.38 -10.18 -12.09
C SER A 254 -0.16 -10.06 -10.58
N SER A 255 -0.26 -11.17 -9.86
CA SER A 255 0.12 -11.20 -8.44
C SER A 255 1.64 -11.04 -8.30
N THR A 256 2.04 -10.20 -7.36
CA THR A 256 3.44 -10.00 -6.98
C THR A 256 3.75 -10.52 -5.57
N ASN A 257 2.78 -11.22 -4.93
CA ASN A 257 3.00 -11.84 -3.63
C ASN A 257 4.10 -12.93 -3.75
N PRO A 258 5.22 -12.80 -3.03
CA PRO A 258 6.31 -13.78 -3.11
C PRO A 258 6.10 -15.00 -2.20
N PHE A 259 5.00 -15.04 -1.42
CA PHE A 259 4.77 -16.06 -0.41
C PHE A 259 3.60 -16.96 -0.77
N ASP A 260 3.82 -18.27 -0.66
CA ASP A 260 2.79 -19.31 -0.65
C ASP A 260 2.67 -19.90 0.76
N HIS A 261 1.47 -20.36 1.12
CA HIS A 261 1.19 -21.01 2.40
C HIS A 261 0.76 -22.46 2.17
N LEU A 262 1.49 -23.40 2.79
CA LEU A 262 1.26 -24.85 2.70
C LEU A 262 0.44 -25.36 3.88
#